data_cb0810b5fd5611a8684b6e349f3aac87
#
_entry.id   cb0810b5fd5611a8684b6e349f3aac87
#
_cell.length_a   1.000
_cell.length_b   1.000
_cell.length_c   1.000
_cell.angle_alpha   90.00
_cell.angle_beta   90.00
_cell.angle_gamma   90.00
#
_symmetry.space_group_name_H-M   'P 1'
#
loop_
_entity.id
_entity.type
_entity.pdbx_description
1 polymer ?
#
loop_
_entity_poly.entity_id
_entity_poly.type
_entity_poly.pdbx_seq_one_letter_code
_entity_poly.pdbx_strand_id
1 'polypeptide(L)'
;MKKAYFLAVFTALLAAAPAFGQLLPSYGGERAGASALSFLKNDLHVGSVGMAGAHAAQVGNPYSWNGNPAGASDVHERSLALSNGFVGGGVQHSLLALTLPTKDKTTSIGLIGNVLQTGAFEERTEFQPEGTGRLLYGTHASLGVGLARRLSEQFSMGLVLKGIHEVVGDYRNTTAGVDLGFLYRTDVRGLQFAVALRNFGGSSALQGDFLASLFNRTPVTGLNKNTFPTEFCMGVNGIAWERGKQNLRVGIQLNHPNDNAENYRIGLEYTANDRLVVRTGVALQVAGRTWPALGLSAKARLGRQPIWLDYAATPTAFTGMASVVGLRLPLTLQN
;
A
#
# COMPACT_ATOMS: atom_id res chain seq x y z
N MET A 1 7.97 -39.50 5.42
CA MET A 1 8.00 -39.16 3.99
C MET A 1 7.34 -37.81 3.67
N LYS A 2 6.14 -37.46 4.17
CA LYS A 2 5.46 -36.17 3.84
C LYS A 2 6.21 -34.88 4.26
N LYS A 3 7.02 -34.91 5.35
CA LYS A 3 7.83 -33.75 5.79
C LYS A 3 9.03 -33.46 4.89
N ALA A 4 9.62 -34.50 4.26
CA ALA A 4 10.74 -34.34 3.33
C ALA A 4 10.31 -33.73 2.01
N TYR A 5 9.11 -34.02 1.52
CA TYR A 5 8.56 -33.37 0.31
C TYR A 5 8.26 -31.88 0.51
N PHE A 6 7.78 -31.50 1.70
CA PHE A 6 7.50 -30.10 2.00
C PHE A 6 8.78 -29.26 2.05
N LEU A 7 9.84 -29.81 2.64
CA LEU A 7 11.15 -29.15 2.70
C LEU A 7 11.78 -29.05 1.30
N ALA A 8 11.66 -30.08 0.48
CA ALA A 8 12.18 -30.10 -0.89
C ALA A 8 11.47 -29.10 -1.82
N VAL A 9 10.14 -28.99 -1.70
CA VAL A 9 9.37 -27.99 -2.46
C VAL A 9 9.69 -26.58 -2.01
N PHE A 10 9.91 -26.35 -0.72
CA PHE A 10 10.28 -25.04 -0.18
C PHE A 10 11.70 -24.64 -0.62
N THR A 11 12.64 -25.59 -0.64
CA THR A 11 14.02 -25.34 -1.11
C THR A 11 14.06 -25.12 -2.63
N ALA A 12 13.23 -25.82 -3.41
CA ALA A 12 13.13 -25.63 -4.86
C ALA A 12 12.53 -24.27 -5.24
N LEU A 13 11.55 -23.79 -4.46
CA LEU A 13 10.99 -22.43 -4.61
C LEU A 13 12.02 -21.33 -4.31
N LEU A 14 12.89 -21.55 -3.34
CA LEU A 14 13.99 -20.60 -3.01
C LEU A 14 15.11 -20.62 -4.05
N ALA A 15 15.38 -21.76 -4.69
CA ALA A 15 16.42 -21.91 -5.72
C ALA A 15 15.98 -21.39 -7.10
N ALA A 16 14.68 -21.25 -7.37
CA ALA A 16 14.13 -20.80 -8.65
C ALA A 16 14.12 -19.27 -8.83
N ALA A 17 14.48 -18.50 -7.81
CA ALA A 17 14.39 -17.04 -7.83
C ALA A 17 15.22 -16.29 -8.90
N PRO A 18 16.38 -16.77 -9.39
CA PRO A 18 17.14 -16.02 -10.40
C PRO A 18 16.73 -16.27 -11.86
N ALA A 19 15.86 -17.27 -12.15
CA ALA A 19 15.59 -17.68 -13.54
C ALA A 19 14.40 -16.95 -14.21
N PHE A 20 13.61 -16.18 -13.47
CA PHE A 20 12.37 -15.58 -13.99
C PHE A 20 12.50 -14.17 -14.56
N GLY A 21 13.72 -13.67 -14.77
CA GLY A 21 13.96 -12.27 -15.14
C GLY A 21 13.40 -11.80 -16.50
N GLN A 22 12.91 -12.68 -17.39
CA GLN A 22 12.47 -12.28 -18.74
C GLN A 22 11.32 -13.11 -19.35
N LEU A 23 10.55 -13.84 -18.56
CA LEU A 23 9.45 -14.67 -19.09
C LEU A 23 8.18 -13.91 -19.46
N LEU A 24 8.01 -12.69 -18.96
CA LEU A 24 6.85 -11.85 -19.26
C LEU A 24 7.31 -10.53 -19.89
N PRO A 25 6.67 -10.08 -20.98
CA PRO A 25 7.00 -8.78 -21.58
C PRO A 25 6.68 -7.67 -20.58
N SER A 26 7.57 -6.67 -20.49
CA SER A 26 7.37 -5.47 -19.66
C SER A 26 6.77 -4.37 -20.52
N TYR A 27 5.58 -3.90 -20.17
CA TYR A 27 4.91 -2.78 -20.82
C TYR A 27 4.91 -1.55 -19.91
N GLY A 28 5.11 -0.36 -20.47
CA GLY A 28 4.94 0.93 -19.79
C GLY A 28 6.15 1.42 -18.98
N GLY A 29 7.30 0.74 -19.03
CA GLY A 29 8.50 1.15 -18.28
C GLY A 29 9.09 2.50 -18.71
N GLU A 30 8.83 2.93 -19.94
CA GLU A 30 9.24 4.23 -20.50
C GLU A 30 8.53 5.42 -19.85
N ARG A 31 7.47 5.20 -19.06
CA ARG A 31 6.72 6.23 -18.34
C ARG A 31 7.17 6.43 -16.90
N ALA A 32 8.26 5.77 -16.50
CA ALA A 32 8.74 5.87 -15.12
C ALA A 32 9.02 7.33 -14.72
N GLY A 33 8.42 7.77 -13.61
CA GLY A 33 8.56 9.12 -13.11
C GLY A 33 7.66 10.19 -13.76
N ALA A 34 6.73 9.80 -14.65
CA ALA A 34 5.83 10.74 -15.33
C ALA A 34 4.64 11.24 -14.46
N SER A 35 4.46 10.70 -13.25
CA SER A 35 3.39 11.14 -12.33
C SER A 35 3.91 11.97 -11.17
N ALA A 36 3.07 12.87 -10.66
CA ALA A 36 3.25 13.53 -9.37
C ALA A 36 2.74 12.63 -8.22
N LEU A 37 2.89 13.11 -6.97
CA LEU A 37 2.27 12.52 -5.78
C LEU A 37 2.58 11.02 -5.59
N SER A 38 3.79 10.60 -5.96
CA SER A 38 4.23 9.19 -5.95
C SER A 38 4.10 8.53 -4.56
N PHE A 39 4.05 9.31 -3.47
CA PHE A 39 3.83 8.83 -2.11
C PHE A 39 2.51 8.05 -1.95
N LEU A 40 1.50 8.34 -2.77
CA LEU A 40 0.22 7.64 -2.77
C LEU A 40 0.32 6.16 -3.20
N LYS A 41 1.41 5.78 -3.86
CA LYS A 41 1.68 4.38 -4.25
C LYS A 41 2.37 3.58 -3.15
N ASN A 42 2.90 4.24 -2.13
CA ASN A 42 3.54 3.56 -1.01
C ASN A 42 2.52 2.71 -0.25
N ASP A 43 2.83 1.44 -0.10
CA ASP A 43 1.98 0.52 0.61
C ASP A 43 2.27 0.59 2.12
N LEU A 44 1.28 0.98 2.90
CA LEU A 44 1.33 1.07 4.35
C LEU A 44 0.43 0.03 5.02
N HIS A 45 -0.24 -0.80 4.25
CA HIS A 45 -0.93 -1.97 4.75
C HIS A 45 0.08 -3.06 5.07
N VAL A 46 0.40 -3.26 6.36
CA VAL A 46 1.50 -4.13 6.80
C VAL A 46 1.38 -5.55 6.26
N GLY A 47 0.16 -6.11 6.26
CA GLY A 47 -0.10 -7.43 5.67
C GLY A 47 0.18 -7.49 4.17
N SER A 48 -0.11 -6.42 3.46
CA SER A 48 0.20 -6.27 2.03
C SER A 48 1.70 -6.25 1.79
N VAL A 49 2.42 -5.41 2.52
CA VAL A 49 3.89 -5.31 2.42
C VAL A 49 4.53 -6.67 2.62
N GLY A 50 4.08 -7.44 3.63
CA GLY A 50 4.56 -8.79 3.91
C GLY A 50 4.29 -9.80 2.79
N MET A 51 3.27 -9.56 1.96
CA MET A 51 2.93 -10.36 0.77
C MET A 51 3.43 -9.71 -0.54
N ALA A 52 4.40 -8.80 -0.46
CA ALA A 52 4.90 -8.01 -1.60
C ALA A 52 3.81 -7.25 -2.38
N GLY A 53 2.66 -6.96 -1.75
CA GLY A 53 1.52 -6.26 -2.32
C GLY A 53 0.43 -7.17 -2.93
N ALA A 54 0.52 -8.48 -2.82
CA ALA A 54 -0.47 -9.43 -3.36
C ALA A 54 -1.70 -9.57 -2.46
N HIS A 55 -2.44 -8.47 -2.21
CA HIS A 55 -3.50 -8.48 -1.20
C HIS A 55 -4.81 -7.80 -1.63
N ALA A 56 -4.96 -7.34 -2.86
CA ALA A 56 -6.16 -6.61 -3.32
C ALA A 56 -7.47 -7.38 -3.07
N ALA A 57 -7.42 -8.72 -3.06
CA ALA A 57 -8.56 -9.58 -2.78
C ALA A 57 -8.69 -10.01 -1.30
N GLN A 58 -7.89 -9.45 -0.37
CA GLN A 58 -8.07 -9.69 1.07
C GLN A 58 -9.19 -8.84 1.65
N VAL A 59 -9.86 -9.36 2.68
CA VAL A 59 -11.04 -8.77 3.29
C VAL A 59 -10.93 -8.68 4.81
N GLY A 60 -11.82 -7.88 5.42
CA GLY A 60 -11.97 -7.83 6.88
C GLY A 60 -10.84 -7.11 7.61
N ASN A 61 -10.07 -6.29 6.92
CA ASN A 61 -8.95 -5.55 7.50
C ASN A 61 -9.18 -4.03 7.37
N PRO A 62 -9.05 -3.26 8.44
CA PRO A 62 -9.19 -1.80 8.37
C PRO A 62 -8.18 -1.11 7.45
N TYR A 63 -7.02 -1.71 7.18
CA TYR A 63 -6.09 -1.20 6.18
C TYR A 63 -6.59 -1.31 4.73
N SER A 64 -7.68 -2.04 4.46
CA SER A 64 -8.25 -2.20 3.09
C SER A 64 -8.57 -0.87 2.42
N TRP A 65 -8.88 0.17 3.19
CA TRP A 65 -9.09 1.52 2.67
C TRP A 65 -7.91 2.06 1.86
N ASN A 66 -6.68 1.65 2.17
CA ASN A 66 -5.47 2.07 1.45
C ASN A 66 -5.12 1.16 0.24
N GLY A 67 -5.86 0.10 0.03
CA GLY A 67 -5.63 -0.87 -1.05
C GLY A 67 -6.85 -1.06 -1.94
N ASN A 68 -7.73 -1.96 -1.51
CA ASN A 68 -9.02 -2.17 -2.14
C ASN A 68 -10.14 -1.82 -1.14
N PRO A 69 -10.82 -0.68 -1.29
CA PRO A 69 -11.83 -0.25 -0.33
C PRO A 69 -13.01 -1.22 -0.19
N ALA A 70 -13.31 -2.06 -1.20
CA ALA A 70 -14.36 -3.07 -1.09
C ALA A 70 -14.10 -4.09 0.04
N GLY A 71 -12.84 -4.36 0.37
CA GLY A 71 -12.45 -5.26 1.46
C GLY A 71 -12.85 -4.77 2.85
N ALA A 72 -13.10 -3.48 3.01
CA ALA A 72 -13.55 -2.89 4.28
C ALA A 72 -15.02 -3.21 4.59
N SER A 73 -15.81 -3.67 3.63
CA SER A 73 -17.19 -4.10 3.85
C SER A 73 -17.32 -5.30 4.80
N ASP A 74 -16.23 -6.08 4.97
CA ASP A 74 -16.18 -7.24 5.86
C ASP A 74 -15.57 -6.92 7.24
N VAL A 75 -15.34 -5.68 7.53
CA VAL A 75 -14.98 -5.23 8.89
C VAL A 75 -16.27 -5.07 9.69
N HIS A 76 -16.52 -5.97 10.63
CA HIS A 76 -17.79 -6.04 11.36
C HIS A 76 -17.75 -5.35 12.73
N GLU A 77 -16.58 -4.89 13.15
CA GLU A 77 -16.38 -4.18 14.41
C GLU A 77 -15.73 -2.81 14.15
N ARG A 78 -16.07 -1.83 14.96
CA ARG A 78 -15.37 -0.54 14.92
C ARG A 78 -13.89 -0.81 15.15
N SER A 79 -13.04 -0.32 14.29
CA SER A 79 -11.62 -0.62 14.35
C SER A 79 -10.76 0.54 13.88
N LEU A 80 -9.62 0.69 14.52
CA LEU A 80 -8.56 1.62 14.19
C LEU A 80 -7.33 0.83 13.75
N ALA A 81 -6.73 1.23 12.65
CA ALA A 81 -5.43 0.75 12.22
C ALA A 81 -4.47 1.93 12.09
N LEU A 82 -3.28 1.74 12.62
CA LEU A 82 -2.17 2.68 12.54
C LEU A 82 -0.98 1.95 11.94
N SER A 83 -0.25 2.59 11.06
CA SER A 83 1.05 2.08 10.61
C SER A 83 2.04 3.19 10.35
N ASN A 84 3.31 2.84 10.46
CA ASN A 84 4.43 3.72 10.14
C ASN A 84 5.45 2.95 9.31
N GLY A 85 5.78 3.49 8.15
CA GLY A 85 6.77 2.96 7.22
C GLY A 85 8.08 3.76 7.29
N PHE A 86 9.20 3.04 7.29
CA PHE A 86 10.55 3.56 7.25
C PHE A 86 11.21 3.12 5.93
N VAL A 87 11.53 4.08 5.07
CA VAL A 87 12.02 3.81 3.71
C VAL A 87 13.52 4.08 3.57
N GLY A 88 14.18 4.55 4.61
CA GLY A 88 15.55 5.03 4.59
C GLY A 88 15.63 6.54 4.34
N GLY A 89 16.85 7.12 4.44
CA GLY A 89 17.06 8.57 4.21
C GLY A 89 16.27 9.50 5.13
N GLY A 90 15.82 9.04 6.31
CA GLY A 90 15.00 9.83 7.22
C GLY A 90 13.54 9.99 6.77
N VAL A 91 13.11 9.33 5.69
CA VAL A 91 11.73 9.38 5.20
C VAL A 91 10.84 8.49 6.07
N GLN A 92 9.78 9.09 6.59
CA GLN A 92 8.74 8.41 7.37
C GLN A 92 7.38 8.58 6.68
N HIS A 93 6.59 7.51 6.68
CA HIS A 93 5.27 7.53 6.11
C HIS A 93 4.27 6.85 7.05
N SER A 94 3.33 7.62 7.58
CA SER A 94 2.34 7.18 8.56
C SER A 94 0.96 7.05 7.93
N LEU A 95 0.20 6.05 8.35
CA LEU A 95 -1.19 5.81 7.97
C LEU A 95 -2.05 5.66 9.21
N LEU A 96 -3.23 6.25 9.15
CA LEU A 96 -4.35 6.03 10.06
C LEU A 96 -5.56 5.60 9.24
N ALA A 97 -6.23 4.53 9.65
CA ALA A 97 -7.47 4.07 9.04
C ALA A 97 -8.48 3.70 10.13
N LEU A 98 -9.57 4.45 10.19
CA LEU A 98 -10.72 4.19 11.06
C LEU A 98 -11.83 3.56 10.25
N THR A 99 -12.41 2.47 10.75
CA THR A 99 -13.55 1.79 10.13
C THR A 99 -14.72 1.75 11.09
N LEU A 100 -15.86 2.23 10.63
CA LEU A 100 -17.12 2.31 11.37
C LEU A 100 -18.20 1.52 10.61
N PRO A 101 -18.42 0.23 10.94
CA PRO A 101 -19.50 -0.55 10.34
C PRO A 101 -20.86 -0.05 10.81
N THR A 102 -21.83 -0.12 9.93
CA THR A 102 -23.25 0.14 10.23
C THR A 102 -23.83 -0.99 11.08
N LYS A 103 -25.01 -0.77 11.64
CA LYS A 103 -25.70 -1.77 12.50
C LYS A 103 -26.02 -3.08 11.76
N ASP A 104 -26.35 -3.00 10.49
CA ASP A 104 -26.64 -4.15 9.62
C ASP A 104 -25.38 -4.90 9.16
N LYS A 105 -24.18 -4.35 9.44
CA LYS A 105 -22.87 -4.91 9.07
C LYS A 105 -22.69 -5.17 7.58
N THR A 106 -23.50 -4.55 6.75
CA THR A 106 -23.36 -4.62 5.27
C THR A 106 -22.58 -3.44 4.70
N THR A 107 -22.56 -2.34 5.45
CA THR A 107 -21.91 -1.09 5.05
C THR A 107 -20.90 -0.67 6.08
N SER A 108 -19.74 -0.18 5.65
CA SER A 108 -18.71 0.42 6.50
C SER A 108 -18.36 1.81 5.99
N ILE A 109 -18.19 2.74 6.93
CA ILE A 109 -17.70 4.09 6.65
C ILE A 109 -16.25 4.13 7.14
N GLY A 110 -15.36 4.75 6.36
CA GLY A 110 -13.94 4.88 6.68
C GLY A 110 -13.49 6.33 6.75
N LEU A 111 -12.53 6.60 7.64
CA LEU A 111 -11.71 7.79 7.60
C LEU A 111 -10.25 7.33 7.46
N ILE A 112 -9.58 7.83 6.43
CA ILE A 112 -8.23 7.41 6.07
C ILE A 112 -7.34 8.64 5.98
N GLY A 113 -6.24 8.63 6.72
CA GLY A 113 -5.22 9.68 6.64
C GLY A 113 -3.85 9.08 6.43
N ASN A 114 -3.06 9.63 5.53
CA ASN A 114 -1.65 9.30 5.46
C ASN A 114 -0.79 10.56 5.33
N VAL A 115 0.41 10.52 5.89
CA VAL A 115 1.36 11.62 5.89
C VAL A 115 2.75 11.06 5.66
N LEU A 116 3.41 11.52 4.60
CA LEU A 116 4.81 11.28 4.36
C LEU A 116 5.60 12.53 4.68
N GLN A 117 6.66 12.38 5.47
CA GLN A 117 7.62 13.43 5.78
C GLN A 117 9.01 13.02 5.30
N THR A 118 9.68 13.91 4.60
CA THR A 118 11.10 13.73 4.25
C THR A 118 11.98 14.14 5.43
N GLY A 119 13.19 13.61 5.49
CA GLY A 119 14.23 14.21 6.31
C GLY A 119 14.52 15.66 5.87
N ALA A 120 15.16 16.42 6.73
CA ALA A 120 15.66 17.73 6.36
C ALA A 120 16.70 17.60 5.24
N PHE A 121 16.63 18.46 4.24
CA PHE A 121 17.68 18.60 3.24
C PHE A 121 18.10 20.08 3.13
N GLU A 122 19.38 20.30 2.96
CA GLU A 122 19.94 21.62 2.92
C GLU A 122 19.77 22.23 1.52
N GLU A 123 19.30 23.47 1.46
CA GLU A 123 19.23 24.23 0.21
C GLU A 123 20.63 24.48 -0.32
N ARG A 124 20.86 24.20 -1.60
CA ARG A 124 22.12 24.44 -2.30
C ARG A 124 21.85 25.25 -3.56
N THR A 125 22.70 26.19 -3.84
CA THR A 125 22.65 27.02 -5.03
C THR A 125 23.95 26.92 -5.82
N GLU A 126 23.95 27.41 -7.06
CA GLU A 126 25.19 27.46 -7.87
C GLU A 126 26.29 28.28 -7.20
N PHE A 127 25.93 29.28 -6.40
CA PHE A 127 26.88 30.17 -5.71
C PHE A 127 27.26 29.65 -4.31
N GLN A 128 26.49 28.72 -3.76
CA GLN A 128 26.71 28.11 -2.44
C GLN A 128 26.52 26.58 -2.53
N PRO A 129 27.44 25.86 -3.18
CA PRO A 129 27.31 24.43 -3.40
C PRO A 129 27.46 23.62 -2.12
N GLU A 130 28.12 24.15 -1.10
CA GLU A 130 28.26 23.52 0.22
C GLU A 130 26.99 23.65 1.07
N GLY A 131 26.05 24.53 0.69
CA GLY A 131 24.79 24.81 1.35
C GLY A 131 24.61 26.26 1.73
N THR A 132 23.34 26.71 1.76
CA THR A 132 22.97 28.06 2.20
C THR A 132 22.77 28.16 3.71
N GLY A 133 22.79 27.03 4.43
CA GLY A 133 22.39 26.89 5.85
C GLY A 133 20.88 26.81 6.04
N ARG A 134 20.08 26.95 4.97
CA ARG A 134 18.62 26.81 5.03
C ARG A 134 18.20 25.36 4.89
N LEU A 135 17.43 24.86 5.87
CA LEU A 135 16.88 23.50 5.83
C LEU A 135 15.47 23.52 5.22
N LEU A 136 15.27 22.67 4.25
CA LEU A 136 13.99 22.45 3.58
C LEU A 136 13.41 21.09 3.98
N TYR A 137 12.09 20.97 3.95
CA TYR A 137 11.34 19.76 4.26
C TYR A 137 10.32 19.49 3.17
N GLY A 138 10.03 18.22 2.94
CA GLY A 138 8.89 17.77 2.15
C GLY A 138 7.83 17.17 3.06
N THR A 139 6.59 17.58 2.92
CA THR A 139 5.42 17.00 3.60
C THR A 139 4.35 16.73 2.57
N HIS A 140 3.93 15.48 2.49
CA HIS A 140 2.86 15.05 1.61
C HIS A 140 1.78 14.41 2.47
N ALA A 141 0.57 14.90 2.39
CA ALA A 141 -0.55 14.41 3.19
C ALA A 141 -1.76 14.08 2.31
N SER A 142 -2.51 13.07 2.69
CA SER A 142 -3.84 12.85 2.15
C SER A 142 -4.83 12.51 3.27
N LEU A 143 -6.07 13.01 3.12
CA LEU A 143 -7.18 12.71 3.99
C LEU A 143 -8.37 12.27 3.13
N GLY A 144 -8.94 11.12 3.44
CA GLY A 144 -10.02 10.52 2.66
C GLY A 144 -11.17 10.04 3.51
N VAL A 145 -12.36 10.06 2.91
CA VAL A 145 -13.58 9.43 3.46
C VAL A 145 -13.97 8.29 2.54
N GLY A 146 -14.21 7.12 3.14
CA GLY A 146 -14.53 5.89 2.44
C GLY A 146 -15.92 5.39 2.74
N LEU A 147 -16.54 4.75 1.73
CA LEU A 147 -17.78 4.00 1.85
C LEU A 147 -17.55 2.62 1.21
N ALA A 148 -17.77 1.56 1.96
CA ALA A 148 -17.73 0.18 1.45
C ALA A 148 -19.05 -0.52 1.76
N ARG A 149 -19.60 -1.23 0.78
CA ARG A 149 -20.88 -1.92 0.93
C ARG A 149 -20.85 -3.30 0.31
N ARG A 150 -21.36 -4.27 1.06
CA ARG A 150 -21.71 -5.59 0.56
C ARG A 150 -23.08 -5.52 -0.10
N LEU A 151 -23.12 -5.69 -1.42
CA LEU A 151 -24.34 -5.60 -2.23
C LEU A 151 -25.09 -6.93 -2.28
N SER A 152 -24.34 -8.03 -2.23
CA SER A 152 -24.84 -9.40 -2.10
C SER A 152 -23.87 -10.23 -1.26
N GLU A 153 -24.18 -11.50 -1.01
CA GLU A 153 -23.27 -12.43 -0.32
C GLU A 153 -21.92 -12.54 -1.04
N GLN A 154 -21.94 -12.49 -2.36
CA GLN A 154 -20.76 -12.66 -3.20
C GLN A 154 -20.09 -11.34 -3.57
N PHE A 155 -20.83 -10.23 -3.70
CA PHE A 155 -20.31 -9.01 -4.30
C PHE A 155 -20.28 -7.83 -3.31
N SER A 156 -19.11 -7.16 -3.27
CA SER A 156 -18.91 -5.92 -2.52
C SER A 156 -18.27 -4.86 -3.39
N MET A 157 -18.57 -3.60 -3.08
CA MET A 157 -17.93 -2.44 -3.67
C MET A 157 -17.47 -1.46 -2.61
N GLY A 158 -16.49 -0.62 -2.97
CA GLY A 158 -16.00 0.44 -2.11
C GLY A 158 -15.51 1.64 -2.90
N LEU A 159 -15.61 2.79 -2.27
CA LEU A 159 -15.21 4.09 -2.80
C LEU A 159 -14.49 4.86 -1.71
N VAL A 160 -13.39 5.54 -2.05
CA VAL A 160 -12.73 6.55 -1.21
C VAL A 160 -12.59 7.84 -1.99
N LEU A 161 -13.04 8.93 -1.39
CA LEU A 161 -12.77 10.29 -1.88
C LEU A 161 -11.69 10.87 -0.99
N LYS A 162 -10.60 11.39 -1.57
CA LYS A 162 -9.45 11.90 -0.82
C LYS A 162 -8.99 13.26 -1.33
N GLY A 163 -8.73 14.17 -0.37
CA GLY A 163 -7.99 15.40 -0.60
C GLY A 163 -6.50 15.14 -0.37
N ILE A 164 -5.66 15.74 -1.19
CA ILE A 164 -4.20 15.60 -1.13
C ILE A 164 -3.59 16.98 -1.03
N HIS A 165 -2.64 17.13 -0.11
CA HIS A 165 -1.86 18.33 0.08
C HIS A 165 -0.37 17.99 0.12
N GLU A 166 0.42 18.69 -0.69
CA GLU A 166 1.85 18.50 -0.83
C GLU A 166 2.57 19.82 -0.60
N VAL A 167 3.63 19.81 0.18
CA VAL A 167 4.54 20.94 0.40
C VAL A 167 5.96 20.45 0.18
N VAL A 168 6.70 21.08 -0.68
CA VAL A 168 8.12 20.80 -0.94
C VAL A 168 8.87 22.14 -0.93
N GLY A 169 9.57 22.42 0.16
CA GLY A 169 10.17 23.73 0.39
C GLY A 169 9.11 24.83 0.39
N ASP A 170 9.20 25.74 -0.57
CA ASP A 170 8.28 26.89 -0.73
C ASP A 170 7.08 26.58 -1.66
N TYR A 171 7.07 25.38 -2.28
CA TYR A 171 6.04 25.01 -3.25
C TYR A 171 4.95 24.18 -2.61
N ARG A 172 3.72 24.40 -3.06
CA ARG A 172 2.52 23.74 -2.56
C ARG A 172 1.68 23.18 -3.70
N ASN A 173 1.02 22.06 -3.44
CA ASN A 173 0.03 21.48 -4.34
C ASN A 173 -1.16 21.00 -3.54
N THR A 174 -2.37 21.31 -3.99
CA THR A 174 -3.61 20.79 -3.38
C THR A 174 -4.50 20.25 -4.48
N THR A 175 -4.95 19.04 -4.31
CA THR A 175 -5.74 18.34 -5.32
C THR A 175 -6.62 17.26 -4.67
N ALA A 176 -7.44 16.59 -5.47
CA ALA A 176 -8.32 15.52 -5.00
C ALA A 176 -8.26 14.31 -5.90
N GLY A 177 -8.50 13.14 -5.32
CA GLY A 177 -8.49 11.87 -6.03
C GLY A 177 -9.53 10.89 -5.50
N VAL A 178 -9.71 9.80 -6.22
CA VAL A 178 -10.71 8.77 -5.94
C VAL A 178 -10.05 7.39 -6.00
N ASP A 179 -10.46 6.51 -5.09
CA ASP A 179 -10.18 5.07 -5.19
C ASP A 179 -11.49 4.31 -5.30
N LEU A 180 -11.53 3.33 -6.20
CA LEU A 180 -12.66 2.44 -6.42
C LEU A 180 -12.21 1.00 -6.18
N GLY A 181 -13.08 0.19 -5.61
CA GLY A 181 -12.80 -1.20 -5.39
C GLY A 181 -14.01 -2.09 -5.59
N PHE A 182 -13.77 -3.27 -6.11
CA PHE A 182 -14.73 -4.34 -6.28
C PHE A 182 -14.15 -5.65 -5.76
N LEU A 183 -15.01 -6.46 -5.18
CA LEU A 183 -14.65 -7.76 -4.64
C LEU A 183 -15.77 -8.75 -4.95
N TYR A 184 -15.39 -9.89 -5.49
CA TYR A 184 -16.29 -11.02 -5.75
C TYR A 184 -15.80 -12.24 -4.97
N ARG A 185 -16.67 -12.83 -4.16
CA ARG A 185 -16.41 -14.04 -3.37
C ARG A 185 -17.11 -15.21 -4.04
N THR A 186 -16.38 -16.30 -4.16
CA THR A 186 -16.96 -17.57 -4.63
C THR A 186 -17.22 -18.50 -3.45
N ASP A 187 -18.02 -19.52 -3.68
CA ASP A 187 -18.29 -20.57 -2.68
C ASP A 187 -17.18 -21.65 -2.64
N VAL A 188 -16.15 -21.48 -3.48
CA VAL A 188 -15.08 -22.46 -3.62
C VAL A 188 -13.86 -22.08 -2.79
N ARG A 189 -13.61 -22.78 -1.69
CA ARG A 189 -12.41 -22.66 -0.84
C ARG A 189 -12.01 -21.21 -0.51
N GLY A 190 -12.98 -20.33 -0.28
CA GLY A 190 -12.73 -18.94 0.01
C GLY A 190 -11.99 -18.19 -1.11
N LEU A 191 -12.13 -18.63 -2.37
CA LEU A 191 -11.57 -17.97 -3.53
C LEU A 191 -12.27 -16.63 -3.75
N GLN A 192 -11.49 -15.58 -3.88
CA GLN A 192 -11.94 -14.20 -4.02
C GLN A 192 -11.23 -13.55 -5.20
N PHE A 193 -11.96 -12.78 -5.96
CA PHE A 193 -11.47 -11.94 -7.05
C PHE A 193 -11.66 -10.49 -6.69
N ALA A 194 -10.70 -9.66 -7.02
CA ALA A 194 -10.79 -8.23 -6.77
C ALA A 194 -10.29 -7.42 -7.95
N VAL A 195 -10.89 -6.27 -8.11
CA VAL A 195 -10.44 -5.20 -9.00
C VAL A 195 -10.42 -3.92 -8.20
N ALA A 196 -9.35 -3.16 -8.31
CA ALA A 196 -9.23 -1.85 -7.70
C ALA A 196 -8.63 -0.85 -8.68
N LEU A 197 -9.17 0.34 -8.70
CA LEU A 197 -8.60 1.52 -9.35
C LEU A 197 -8.20 2.49 -8.24
N ARG A 198 -6.91 2.73 -8.09
CA ARG A 198 -6.36 3.56 -7.03
C ARG A 198 -5.82 4.87 -7.59
N ASN A 199 -5.91 5.91 -6.78
CA ASN A 199 -5.33 7.21 -7.09
C ASN A 199 -5.80 7.75 -8.46
N PHE A 200 -7.08 7.60 -8.78
CA PHE A 200 -7.65 8.21 -9.96
C PHE A 200 -7.93 9.69 -9.70
N GLY A 201 -7.36 10.57 -10.53
CA GLY A 201 -7.51 12.02 -10.37
C GLY A 201 -7.04 12.79 -11.60
N GLY A 202 -7.22 14.08 -11.56
CA GLY A 202 -6.77 14.98 -12.62
C GLY A 202 -5.26 15.26 -12.53
N SER A 203 -4.75 16.04 -13.47
CA SER A 203 -3.38 16.56 -13.40
C SER A 203 -3.27 17.68 -12.38
N SER A 204 -2.13 17.78 -11.68
CA SER A 204 -1.83 18.83 -10.72
C SER A 204 -0.40 19.33 -10.87
N ALA A 205 -0.12 20.52 -10.35
CA ALA A 205 1.21 21.13 -10.36
C ALA A 205 1.50 21.79 -9.02
N LEU A 206 2.77 21.78 -8.65
CA LEU A 206 3.25 22.59 -7.55
C LEU A 206 3.10 24.08 -7.90
N GLN A 207 2.69 24.89 -6.94
CA GLN A 207 2.50 26.33 -7.03
C GLN A 207 3.39 27.01 -5.99
N GLY A 208 3.94 28.17 -6.32
CA GLY A 208 4.81 28.96 -5.45
C GLY A 208 5.46 30.11 -6.21
N ASP A 209 6.26 30.87 -5.52
CA ASP A 209 7.04 31.95 -6.14
C ASP A 209 8.22 31.31 -6.88
N PHE A 210 8.25 31.49 -8.19
CA PHE A 210 9.32 30.99 -9.03
C PHE A 210 10.48 31.98 -9.02
N LEU A 211 11.71 31.47 -8.80
CA LEU A 211 12.90 32.27 -9.00
C LEU A 211 12.97 32.68 -10.49
N ALA A 212 12.81 33.97 -10.74
CA ALA A 212 13.04 34.53 -12.07
C ALA A 212 14.52 34.33 -12.40
N SER A 213 14.83 33.47 -13.35
CA SER A 213 16.19 33.38 -13.88
C SER A 213 16.48 34.67 -14.66
N LEU A 214 17.44 35.44 -14.19
CA LEU A 214 17.91 36.67 -14.86
C LEU A 214 18.42 36.42 -16.29
N PHE A 215 18.77 35.19 -16.60
CA PHE A 215 19.29 34.75 -17.90
C PHE A 215 18.23 34.15 -18.81
N ASN A 216 17.02 33.90 -18.32
CA ASN A 216 15.94 33.33 -19.12
C ASN A 216 15.03 34.44 -19.65
N ARG A 217 15.03 34.65 -20.95
CA ARG A 217 14.19 35.70 -21.62
C ARG A 217 12.70 35.37 -21.58
N THR A 218 12.32 34.16 -21.25
CA THR A 218 10.93 33.70 -21.10
C THR A 218 10.62 33.54 -19.62
N PRO A 219 9.74 34.33 -19.02
CA PRO A 219 9.33 34.14 -17.63
C PRO A 219 8.70 32.77 -17.43
N VAL A 220 9.20 31.99 -16.48
CA VAL A 220 8.53 30.76 -16.07
C VAL A 220 7.34 31.13 -15.22
N THR A 221 6.13 30.95 -15.75
CA THR A 221 4.88 31.34 -15.09
C THR A 221 4.26 30.18 -14.25
N GLY A 222 4.85 29.01 -14.26
CA GLY A 222 4.37 27.85 -13.50
C GLY A 222 5.16 26.59 -13.79
N LEU A 223 5.03 25.60 -12.92
CA LEU A 223 5.56 24.26 -13.14
C LEU A 223 4.61 23.44 -14.00
N ASN A 224 5.16 22.47 -14.71
CA ASN A 224 4.37 21.58 -15.55
C ASN A 224 3.36 20.77 -14.70
N LYS A 225 2.16 20.60 -15.26
CA LYS A 225 1.17 19.71 -14.66
C LYS A 225 1.58 18.27 -14.90
N ASN A 226 1.55 17.48 -13.84
CA ASN A 226 1.82 16.06 -13.87
C ASN A 226 0.53 15.27 -13.58
N THR A 227 0.44 14.07 -14.11
CA THR A 227 -0.72 13.19 -13.89
C THR A 227 -0.69 12.55 -12.51
N PHE A 228 -1.84 12.12 -12.03
CA PHE A 228 -1.94 11.29 -10.83
C PHE A 228 -1.26 9.93 -11.03
N PRO A 229 -0.72 9.32 -9.95
CA PRO A 229 -0.10 8.00 -10.00
C PRO A 229 -1.17 6.90 -9.97
N THR A 230 -2.04 6.91 -10.99
CA THR A 230 -3.16 5.96 -11.08
C THR A 230 -2.66 4.54 -11.25
N GLU A 231 -3.21 3.63 -10.47
CA GLU A 231 -2.86 2.21 -10.49
C GLU A 231 -4.13 1.36 -10.61
N PHE A 232 -4.18 0.52 -11.64
CA PHE A 232 -5.20 -0.51 -11.77
C PHE A 232 -4.66 -1.84 -11.25
N CYS A 233 -5.40 -2.48 -10.34
CA CYS A 233 -5.02 -3.72 -9.70
C CYS A 233 -6.07 -4.79 -9.97
N MET A 234 -5.63 -5.99 -10.34
CA MET A 234 -6.46 -7.19 -10.36
C MET A 234 -5.84 -8.24 -9.45
N GLY A 235 -6.61 -8.82 -8.56
CA GLY A 235 -6.11 -9.80 -7.59
C GLY A 235 -7.02 -10.99 -7.44
N VAL A 236 -6.40 -12.12 -7.09
CA VAL A 236 -7.07 -13.36 -6.71
C VAL A 236 -6.45 -13.84 -5.41
N ASN A 237 -7.28 -14.27 -4.46
CA ASN A 237 -6.86 -14.83 -3.19
C ASN A 237 -7.70 -16.08 -2.89
N GLY A 238 -7.09 -17.11 -2.32
CA GLY A 238 -7.79 -18.34 -1.97
C GLY A 238 -7.07 -19.13 -0.89
N ILE A 239 -7.79 -20.07 -0.25
CA ILE A 239 -7.26 -20.98 0.75
C ILE A 239 -6.66 -22.22 0.04
N ALA A 240 -5.33 -22.32 0.02
CA ALA A 240 -4.63 -23.46 -0.54
C ALA A 240 -4.66 -24.67 0.38
N TRP A 241 -4.63 -24.44 1.70
CA TRP A 241 -4.66 -25.50 2.71
C TRP A 241 -5.28 -24.99 4.00
N GLU A 242 -6.06 -25.86 4.66
CA GLU A 242 -6.71 -25.58 5.93
C GLU A 242 -6.74 -26.83 6.79
N ARG A 243 -6.43 -26.69 8.09
CA ARG A 243 -6.52 -27.76 9.08
C ARG A 243 -6.79 -27.18 10.48
N GLY A 244 -8.01 -27.35 10.96
CA GLY A 244 -8.43 -26.79 12.25
C GLY A 244 -8.32 -25.27 12.27
N LYS A 245 -7.51 -24.71 13.17
CA LYS A 245 -7.26 -23.27 13.28
C LYS A 245 -6.01 -22.80 12.52
N GLN A 246 -5.58 -23.57 11.55
CA GLN A 246 -4.42 -23.25 10.72
C GLN A 246 -4.86 -23.17 9.27
N ASN A 247 -4.46 -22.15 8.55
CA ASN A 247 -4.71 -22.05 7.12
C ASN A 247 -3.52 -21.42 6.40
N LEU A 248 -3.37 -21.78 5.12
CA LEU A 248 -2.44 -21.20 4.19
C LEU A 248 -3.25 -20.57 3.05
N ARG A 249 -3.13 -19.25 2.88
CA ARG A 249 -3.70 -18.49 1.78
C ARG A 249 -2.65 -18.17 0.76
N VAL A 250 -3.06 -18.12 -0.50
CA VAL A 250 -2.24 -17.71 -1.64
C VAL A 250 -2.92 -16.53 -2.30
N GLY A 251 -2.18 -15.47 -2.55
CA GLY A 251 -2.62 -14.30 -3.29
C GLY A 251 -1.78 -14.10 -4.53
N ILE A 252 -2.41 -13.77 -5.65
CA ILE A 252 -1.77 -13.35 -6.90
C ILE A 252 -2.39 -12.03 -7.32
N GLN A 253 -1.58 -11.09 -7.75
CA GLN A 253 -2.04 -9.77 -8.15
C GLN A 253 -1.25 -9.26 -9.36
N LEU A 254 -1.96 -8.69 -10.31
CA LEU A 254 -1.44 -7.87 -11.38
C LEU A 254 -1.64 -6.40 -11.01
N ASN A 255 -0.59 -5.60 -11.17
CA ASN A 255 -0.65 -4.15 -11.04
C ASN A 255 -0.28 -3.52 -12.38
N HIS A 256 -1.12 -2.60 -12.83
CA HIS A 256 -0.91 -1.80 -14.05
C HIS A 256 -0.90 -0.31 -13.66
N PRO A 257 0.27 0.24 -13.28
CA PRO A 257 0.43 1.68 -13.03
C PRO A 257 0.50 2.46 -14.34
N ASN A 258 -0.01 3.70 -14.33
CA ASN A 258 0.06 4.57 -15.52
C ASN A 258 1.45 5.15 -15.78
N ASP A 259 2.34 5.09 -14.80
CA ASP A 259 3.66 5.75 -14.79
C ASP A 259 4.83 4.79 -14.55
N ASN A 260 4.60 3.49 -14.72
CA ASN A 260 5.65 2.48 -14.59
C ASN A 260 5.26 1.19 -15.34
N ALA A 261 6.19 0.23 -15.38
CA ALA A 261 5.93 -1.09 -15.94
C ALA A 261 4.88 -1.86 -15.16
N GLU A 262 4.11 -2.69 -15.88
CA GLU A 262 3.26 -3.71 -15.26
C GLU A 262 4.08 -4.62 -14.38
N ASN A 263 3.48 -5.05 -13.28
CA ASN A 263 4.14 -5.95 -12.36
C ASN A 263 3.19 -6.99 -11.78
N TYR A 264 3.75 -8.14 -11.43
CA TYR A 264 3.03 -9.27 -10.88
C TYR A 264 3.52 -9.54 -9.47
N ARG A 265 2.60 -9.87 -8.58
CA ARG A 265 2.87 -10.11 -7.18
C ARG A 265 2.27 -11.43 -6.75
N ILE A 266 3.05 -12.22 -6.02
CA ILE A 266 2.63 -13.50 -5.47
C ILE A 266 2.93 -13.48 -3.99
N GLY A 267 1.93 -13.77 -3.17
CA GLY A 267 2.03 -13.75 -1.72
C GLY A 267 1.47 -15.01 -1.09
N LEU A 268 2.06 -15.38 0.04
CA LEU A 268 1.63 -16.46 0.90
C LEU A 268 1.35 -15.91 2.29
N GLU A 269 0.25 -16.34 2.90
CA GLU A 269 -0.12 -16.00 4.26
C GLU A 269 -0.46 -17.27 5.02
N TYR A 270 0.29 -17.56 6.08
CA TYR A 270 0.03 -18.66 6.99
C TYR A 270 -0.50 -18.13 8.31
N THR A 271 -1.70 -18.55 8.68
CA THR A 271 -2.34 -18.22 9.96
C THR A 271 -2.28 -19.41 10.91
N ALA A 272 -1.79 -19.18 12.12
CA ALA A 272 -1.71 -20.18 13.17
C ALA A 272 -2.58 -19.78 14.38
N ASN A 273 -3.54 -20.64 14.73
CA ASN A 273 -4.39 -20.52 15.92
C ASN A 273 -5.08 -19.17 16.11
N ASP A 274 -5.39 -18.44 15.03
CA ASP A 274 -5.98 -17.11 15.04
C ASP A 274 -5.20 -16.08 15.89
N ARG A 275 -3.89 -16.32 16.09
CA ARG A 275 -3.02 -15.50 16.93
C ARG A 275 -1.75 -15.03 16.25
N LEU A 276 -1.23 -15.84 15.34
CA LEU A 276 0.01 -15.57 14.63
C LEU A 276 -0.24 -15.69 13.14
N VAL A 277 0.23 -14.69 12.40
CA VAL A 277 0.18 -14.71 10.93
C VAL A 277 1.57 -14.43 10.41
N VAL A 278 2.08 -15.33 9.59
CA VAL A 278 3.36 -15.18 8.89
C VAL A 278 3.09 -15.00 7.41
N ARG A 279 3.78 -14.05 6.79
CA ARG A 279 3.61 -13.70 5.39
C ARG A 279 4.94 -13.69 4.66
N THR A 280 4.90 -14.07 3.40
CA THR A 280 6.00 -13.83 2.47
C THR A 280 5.45 -13.58 1.09
N GLY A 281 6.23 -12.89 0.25
CA GLY A 281 5.80 -12.63 -1.11
C GLY A 281 6.93 -12.11 -1.98
N VAL A 282 6.71 -12.18 -3.29
CA VAL A 282 7.63 -11.69 -4.30
C VAL A 282 6.89 -10.76 -5.27
N ALA A 283 7.57 -9.70 -5.68
CA ALA A 283 7.12 -8.82 -6.74
C ALA A 283 8.02 -9.01 -7.95
N LEU A 284 7.44 -9.37 -9.07
CA LEU A 284 8.12 -9.59 -10.35
C LEU A 284 7.99 -8.32 -11.20
N GLN A 285 9.01 -8.01 -11.99
CA GLN A 285 9.08 -6.82 -12.84
C GLN A 285 9.02 -5.49 -12.06
N VAL A 286 9.50 -5.48 -10.82
CA VAL A 286 9.68 -4.26 -10.03
C VAL A 286 11.17 -4.01 -9.84
N ALA A 287 11.65 -2.90 -10.39
CA ALA A 287 13.06 -2.53 -10.26
C ALA A 287 13.49 -2.44 -8.79
N GLY A 288 14.64 -3.03 -8.47
CA GLY A 288 15.19 -3.02 -7.11
C GLY A 288 14.53 -3.99 -6.11
N ARG A 289 13.53 -4.80 -6.52
CA ARG A 289 12.91 -5.84 -5.68
C ARG A 289 13.47 -7.20 -6.05
N THR A 290 14.56 -7.60 -5.41
CA THR A 290 15.28 -8.84 -5.71
C THR A 290 15.05 -9.95 -4.69
N TRP A 291 14.60 -9.61 -3.49
CA TRP A 291 14.36 -10.53 -2.40
C TRP A 291 12.91 -10.60 -1.98
N PRO A 292 12.43 -11.72 -1.43
CA PRO A 292 11.09 -11.81 -0.88
C PRO A 292 10.85 -10.80 0.24
N ALA A 293 9.64 -10.26 0.29
CA ALA A 293 9.13 -9.55 1.44
C ALA A 293 8.77 -10.54 2.55
N LEU A 294 8.86 -10.09 3.79
CA LEU A 294 8.48 -10.86 4.98
C LEU A 294 7.51 -10.05 5.83
N GLY A 295 6.55 -10.74 6.45
CA GLY A 295 5.57 -10.12 7.34
C GLY A 295 5.24 -11.02 8.52
N LEU A 296 4.98 -10.38 9.65
CA LEU A 296 4.56 -11.03 10.88
C LEU A 296 3.43 -10.23 11.53
N SER A 297 2.38 -10.92 11.97
CA SER A 297 1.34 -10.31 12.79
C SER A 297 1.09 -11.19 14.01
N ALA A 298 1.03 -10.58 15.17
CA ALA A 298 0.78 -11.27 16.42
C ALA A 298 -0.40 -10.63 17.17
N LYS A 299 -1.31 -11.47 17.66
CA LYS A 299 -2.42 -11.04 18.49
C LYS A 299 -1.94 -10.98 19.94
N ALA A 300 -1.99 -9.79 20.52
CA ALA A 300 -1.69 -9.51 21.93
C ALA A 300 -2.95 -9.05 22.66
N ARG A 301 -2.82 -8.72 23.92
CA ARG A 301 -3.89 -8.13 24.74
C ARG A 301 -3.39 -6.86 25.41
N LEU A 302 -4.17 -5.78 25.31
CA LEU A 302 -3.96 -4.56 26.06
C LEU A 302 -5.10 -4.46 27.09
N GLY A 303 -4.82 -4.86 28.33
CA GLY A 303 -5.86 -5.08 29.32
C GLY A 303 -6.83 -6.20 28.88
N ARG A 304 -8.11 -5.87 28.68
CA ARG A 304 -9.13 -6.82 28.21
C ARG A 304 -9.33 -6.82 26.68
N GLN A 305 -8.78 -5.84 25.97
CA GLN A 305 -8.97 -5.71 24.52
C GLN A 305 -7.91 -6.48 23.75
N PRO A 306 -8.30 -7.27 22.73
CA PRO A 306 -7.36 -7.88 21.79
C PRO A 306 -6.79 -6.80 20.88
N ILE A 307 -5.48 -6.81 20.66
CA ILE A 307 -4.79 -5.95 19.71
C ILE A 307 -3.97 -6.81 18.75
N TRP A 308 -3.71 -6.29 17.58
CA TRP A 308 -2.77 -6.90 16.64
C TRP A 308 -1.56 -6.00 16.47
N LEU A 309 -0.40 -6.59 16.64
CA LEU A 309 0.89 -5.99 16.32
C LEU A 309 1.37 -6.56 15.01
N ASP A 310 1.66 -5.70 14.07
CA ASP A 310 2.03 -6.07 12.71
C ASP A 310 3.43 -5.52 12.39
N TYR A 311 4.24 -6.32 11.71
CA TYR A 311 5.53 -5.92 11.18
C TYR A 311 5.72 -6.51 9.79
N ALA A 312 6.26 -5.72 8.87
CA ALA A 312 6.68 -6.22 7.56
C ALA A 312 7.96 -5.52 7.11
N ALA A 313 8.77 -6.25 6.35
CA ALA A 313 10.00 -5.73 5.79
C ALA A 313 10.17 -6.22 4.35
N THR A 314 10.70 -5.33 3.52
CA THR A 314 11.03 -5.62 2.13
C THR A 314 12.43 -5.14 1.84
N PRO A 315 13.36 -6.02 1.48
CA PRO A 315 14.67 -5.63 0.99
C PRO A 315 14.55 -4.92 -0.37
N THR A 316 15.23 -3.80 -0.51
CA THR A 316 15.32 -3.03 -1.74
C THR A 316 16.77 -2.77 -2.10
N ALA A 317 17.11 -2.82 -3.39
CA ALA A 317 18.49 -2.61 -3.85
C ALA A 317 18.97 -1.17 -3.68
N PHE A 318 18.03 -0.20 -3.62
CA PHE A 318 18.41 1.22 -3.65
C PHE A 318 18.41 1.87 -2.27
N THR A 319 17.49 1.49 -1.38
CA THR A 319 17.32 2.13 -0.07
C THR A 319 17.58 1.17 1.09
N GLY A 320 18.06 -0.05 0.81
CA GLY A 320 18.28 -1.08 1.82
C GLY A 320 16.96 -1.73 2.28
N MET A 321 16.74 -1.82 3.58
CA MET A 321 15.54 -2.44 4.14
C MET A 321 14.43 -1.40 4.34
N ALA A 322 13.36 -1.50 3.57
CA ALA A 322 12.12 -0.79 3.87
C ALA A 322 11.29 -1.62 4.85
N SER A 323 10.81 -1.02 5.92
CA SER A 323 10.01 -1.70 6.93
C SER A 323 8.75 -0.91 7.30
N VAL A 324 7.71 -1.62 7.70
CA VAL A 324 6.45 -1.05 8.18
C VAL A 324 6.06 -1.74 9.47
N VAL A 325 5.78 -0.94 10.50
CA VAL A 325 5.19 -1.39 11.76
C VAL A 325 3.72 -0.99 11.79
N GLY A 326 2.88 -1.78 12.42
CA GLY A 326 1.45 -1.50 12.49
C GLY A 326 0.78 -1.97 13.77
N LEU A 327 -0.35 -1.35 14.04
CA LEU A 327 -1.21 -1.65 15.19
C LEU A 327 -2.65 -1.64 14.71
N ARG A 328 -3.41 -2.71 15.03
CA ARG A 328 -4.85 -2.77 14.79
C ARG A 328 -5.60 -2.95 16.12
N LEU A 329 -6.55 -2.08 16.36
CA LEU A 329 -7.32 -1.99 17.59
C LEU A 329 -8.82 -2.11 17.27
N PRO A 330 -9.54 -3.09 17.82
CA PRO A 330 -11.00 -3.03 17.86
C PRO A 330 -11.42 -1.93 18.86
N LEU A 331 -12.30 -1.05 18.44
CA LEU A 331 -12.87 0.01 19.27
C LEU A 331 -14.20 -0.47 19.85
N THR A 332 -14.14 -1.43 20.76
CA THR A 332 -15.34 -1.90 21.46
C THR A 332 -15.65 -0.89 22.56
N LEU A 333 -16.73 -0.13 22.39
CA LEU A 333 -17.28 0.63 23.51
C LEU A 333 -17.84 -0.40 24.50
N GLN A 334 -17.18 -0.57 25.64
CA GLN A 334 -17.79 -1.27 26.76
C GLN A 334 -18.96 -0.40 27.27
N ASN A 335 -20.19 -0.84 27.03
CA ASN A 335 -21.34 -0.39 27.78
C ASN A 335 -21.33 -1.04 29.16
#